data_f936a464f5b1a12bd8e472d2a422bf3e
#
_entry.id   f936a464f5b1a12bd8e472d2a422bf3e
#
_cell.length_a   1.000
_cell.length_b   1.000
_cell.length_c   1.000
_cell.angle_alpha   90.00
_cell.angle_beta   90.00
_cell.angle_gamma   90.00
#
_symmetry.space_group_name_H-M   'P 1'
#
loop_
_entity.id
_entity.type
_entity.pdbx_description
1 polymer ?
#
loop_
_entity_poly.entity_id
_entity_poly.type
_entity_poly.pdbx_seq_one_letter_code
_entity_poly.pdbx_strand_id
1 'polypeptide(L)'
;ISESDEEMNNIKKESWYEKIIDMDGKPYWLAPHEEKIIEGHPDSYLSSISVIRDESGNNILGILKIDIKASTLNQIIKNINVSENGIIMIINSNKEIVAENNSSLLEDKSYENIYSAVENTSNKSFSLNNNGTQYYGTYISSDSNDWKYIMLVPEKELTATASNIQKYTSIITIIFLVIGIVITIVISNSIKKPIYNLIDLTRELS
;
A
#
# COMPACT_ATOMS: atom_id res chain seq x y z
N ILE A 1 46.98 16.21 16.84
CA ILE A 1 45.58 16.02 16.49
C ILE A 1 45.35 14.51 16.62
N SER A 2 44.45 14.09 17.51
CA SER A 2 44.15 12.68 17.65
C SER A 2 43.28 12.22 16.45
N GLU A 3 43.31 10.92 16.11
CA GLU A 3 42.52 10.32 15.04
C GLU A 3 41.02 10.67 15.21
N SER A 4 40.56 10.76 16.47
CA SER A 4 39.19 11.15 16.84
C SER A 4 38.86 12.63 16.51
N ASP A 5 39.83 13.54 16.52
CA ASP A 5 39.60 14.96 16.17
C ASP A 5 39.42 15.15 14.66
N GLU A 6 40.11 14.35 13.86
CA GLU A 6 39.99 14.37 12.40
C GLU A 6 38.67 13.78 11.94
N GLU A 7 38.25 12.66 12.53
CA GLU A 7 36.94 12.07 12.30
C GLU A 7 35.81 13.02 12.69
N MET A 8 35.87 13.65 13.86
CA MET A 8 34.85 14.61 14.30
C MET A 8 34.78 15.83 13.35
N ASN A 9 35.90 16.31 12.84
CA ASN A 9 35.92 17.40 11.88
C ASN A 9 35.32 17.00 10.52
N ASN A 10 35.44 15.75 10.12
CA ASN A 10 34.81 15.25 8.92
C ASN A 10 33.29 15.09 9.10
N ILE A 11 32.86 14.60 10.25
CA ILE A 11 31.43 14.48 10.60
C ILE A 11 30.73 15.85 10.59
N LYS A 12 31.37 16.89 11.08
CA LYS A 12 30.85 18.28 11.07
C LYS A 12 30.60 18.85 9.67
N LYS A 13 31.20 18.27 8.63
CA LYS A 13 31.01 18.70 7.23
C LYS A 13 29.83 17.99 6.56
N GLU A 14 29.28 16.98 7.19
CA GLU A 14 28.14 16.23 6.66
C GLU A 14 26.87 17.09 6.65
N SER A 15 26.07 16.96 5.60
CA SER A 15 24.88 17.78 5.36
C SER A 15 23.78 17.60 6.42
N TRP A 16 23.82 16.51 7.17
CA TRP A 16 22.88 16.18 8.23
C TRP A 16 23.32 16.69 9.62
N TYR A 17 24.61 17.12 9.79
CA TYR A 17 25.17 17.46 11.09
C TYR A 17 24.42 18.62 11.77
N GLU A 18 24.19 19.71 11.06
CA GLU A 18 23.46 20.87 11.61
C GLU A 18 22.02 20.50 11.98
N LYS A 19 21.39 19.65 11.16
CA LYS A 19 20.01 19.22 11.40
C LYS A 19 19.85 18.44 12.71
N ILE A 20 20.77 17.54 13.03
CA ILE A 20 20.67 16.70 14.25
C ILE A 20 20.88 17.50 15.53
N ILE A 21 21.65 18.60 15.47
CA ILE A 21 21.91 19.43 16.65
C ILE A 21 20.62 20.10 17.14
N ASP A 22 19.76 20.52 16.22
CA ASP A 22 18.50 21.21 16.51
C ASP A 22 17.36 20.23 16.90
N MET A 23 17.55 18.91 16.71
CA MET A 23 16.49 17.92 16.96
C MET A 23 16.33 17.47 18.41
N ASP A 24 17.05 18.07 19.36
CA ASP A 24 16.91 17.84 20.79
C ASP A 24 16.88 16.33 21.19
N GLY A 25 17.85 15.59 20.67
CA GLY A 25 18.01 14.15 20.94
C GLY A 25 17.04 13.22 20.19
N LYS A 26 16.13 13.75 19.39
CA LYS A 26 15.32 12.92 18.49
C LYS A 26 16.18 12.37 17.35
N PRO A 27 15.92 11.13 16.91
CA PRO A 27 16.68 10.55 15.80
C PRO A 27 16.35 11.26 14.48
N TYR A 28 17.38 11.66 13.76
CA TYR A 28 17.29 12.07 12.35
C TYR A 28 17.46 10.85 11.46
N TRP A 29 16.57 10.67 10.50
CA TRP A 29 16.64 9.56 9.57
C TRP A 29 17.14 10.02 8.21
N LEU A 30 18.29 9.49 7.82
CA LEU A 30 18.86 9.70 6.50
C LEU A 30 18.33 8.63 5.54
N ALA A 31 17.76 9.06 4.40
CA ALA A 31 17.27 8.16 3.37
C ALA A 31 18.35 7.20 2.86
N PRO A 32 18.01 6.12 2.16
CA PRO A 32 18.98 5.18 1.65
C PRO A 32 20.10 5.85 0.86
N HIS A 33 21.34 5.64 1.30
CA HIS A 33 22.54 6.24 0.73
C HIS A 33 23.69 5.22 0.75
N GLU A 34 24.68 5.46 -0.12
CA GLU A 34 25.91 4.67 -0.11
C GLU A 34 26.80 5.09 1.07
N GLU A 35 27.22 4.13 1.87
CA GLU A 35 28.12 4.41 3.00
C GLU A 35 29.58 4.30 2.52
N LYS A 36 30.31 5.38 2.69
CA LYS A 36 31.72 5.45 2.28
C LYS A 36 32.70 4.86 3.28
N ILE A 37 32.23 4.60 4.52
CA ILE A 37 33.10 4.17 5.63
C ILE A 37 33.38 2.66 5.55
N ILE A 38 32.53 1.89 4.88
CA ILE A 38 32.70 0.44 4.74
C ILE A 38 33.28 0.14 3.35
N GLU A 39 34.60 0.10 3.27
CA GLU A 39 35.28 -0.28 2.03
C GLU A 39 34.87 -1.69 1.58
N GLY A 40 34.41 -1.80 0.31
CA GLY A 40 34.17 -3.07 -0.37
C GLY A 40 32.74 -3.58 -0.38
N HIS A 41 31.75 -2.85 0.13
CA HIS A 41 30.35 -3.21 0.04
C HIS A 41 29.52 -2.09 -0.60
N PRO A 42 29.02 -2.26 -1.85
CA PRO A 42 28.15 -1.30 -2.52
C PRO A 42 26.70 -1.39 -2.02
N ASP A 43 26.50 -1.61 -0.72
CA ASP A 43 25.16 -1.67 -0.12
C ASP A 43 24.67 -0.27 0.20
N SER A 44 23.38 -0.03 -0.01
CA SER A 44 22.70 1.18 0.43
C SER A 44 22.21 1.00 1.87
N TYR A 45 22.43 2.00 2.70
CA TYR A 45 22.07 2.01 4.11
C TYR A 45 21.08 3.12 4.43
N LEU A 46 20.11 2.81 5.27
CA LEU A 46 19.24 3.76 5.96
C LEU A 46 19.87 4.03 7.32
N SER A 47 20.11 5.29 7.66
CA SER A 47 20.78 5.63 8.90
C SER A 47 19.89 6.40 9.85
N SER A 48 19.91 5.99 11.12
CA SER A 48 19.33 6.74 12.23
C SER A 48 20.46 7.42 12.99
N ILE A 49 20.41 8.74 13.13
CA ILE A 49 21.48 9.54 13.71
C ILE A 49 20.91 10.36 14.88
N SER A 50 21.55 10.29 16.02
CA SER A 50 21.13 11.01 17.23
C SER A 50 22.32 11.64 17.93
N VAL A 51 22.10 12.80 18.55
CA VAL A 51 23.09 13.45 19.40
C VAL A 51 22.99 12.92 20.82
N ILE A 52 24.12 12.55 21.41
CA ILE A 52 24.24 12.20 22.82
C ILE A 52 24.67 13.45 23.58
N ARG A 53 23.89 13.87 24.58
CA ARG A 53 24.18 15.04 25.43
C ARG A 53 24.50 14.61 26.85
N ASP A 54 25.12 15.52 27.60
CA ASP A 54 25.32 15.35 29.04
C ASP A 54 24.00 15.46 29.82
N GLU A 55 24.02 15.17 31.10
CA GLU A 55 22.83 15.21 31.99
C GLU A 55 22.19 16.61 32.02
N SER A 56 22.94 17.66 31.79
CA SER A 56 22.44 19.05 31.72
C SER A 56 21.78 19.40 30.38
N GLY A 57 21.96 18.56 29.35
CA GLY A 57 21.51 18.81 27.98
C GLY A 57 22.31 19.84 27.20
N ASN A 58 23.30 20.48 27.85
CA ASN A 58 24.02 21.62 27.26
C ASN A 58 25.20 21.21 26.38
N ASN A 59 25.88 20.10 26.71
CA ASN A 59 27.08 19.70 26.01
C ASN A 59 26.80 18.44 25.17
N ILE A 60 27.30 18.44 23.93
CA ILE A 60 27.30 17.27 23.06
C ILE A 60 28.47 16.38 23.46
N LEU A 61 28.17 15.17 23.92
CA LEU A 61 29.15 14.14 24.28
C LEU A 61 29.56 13.30 23.08
N GLY A 62 28.67 13.17 22.09
CA GLY A 62 28.93 12.36 20.91
C GLY A 62 27.73 12.27 19.97
N ILE A 63 27.92 11.50 18.91
CA ILE A 63 26.88 11.20 17.92
C ILE A 63 26.76 9.68 17.82
N LEU A 64 25.53 9.18 17.93
CA LEU A 64 25.19 7.78 17.67
C LEU A 64 24.63 7.68 16.26
N LYS A 65 25.26 6.91 15.40
CA LYS A 65 24.76 6.55 14.06
C LYS A 65 24.51 5.04 14.03
N ILE A 66 23.32 4.66 13.59
CA ILE A 66 22.90 3.26 13.40
C ILE A 66 22.53 3.07 11.95
N ASP A 67 23.25 2.20 11.26
CA ASP A 67 23.06 1.90 9.86
C ASP A 67 22.32 0.58 9.69
N ILE A 68 21.24 0.59 8.91
CA ILE A 68 20.43 -0.56 8.57
C ILE A 68 20.50 -0.73 7.05
N LYS A 69 20.78 -1.93 6.56
CA LYS A 69 20.76 -2.20 5.13
C LYS A 69 19.38 -1.89 4.55
N ALA A 70 19.32 -1.05 3.54
CA ALA A 70 18.06 -0.70 2.86
C ALA A 70 17.36 -1.94 2.28
N SER A 71 18.13 -2.93 1.84
CA SER A 71 17.61 -4.22 1.38
C SER A 71 16.80 -4.98 2.44
N THR A 72 17.14 -4.83 3.73
CA THR A 72 16.40 -5.45 4.83
C THR A 72 14.99 -4.87 4.94
N LEU A 73 14.86 -3.54 4.87
CA LEU A 73 13.56 -2.88 4.91
C LEU A 73 12.71 -3.22 3.67
N ASN A 74 13.33 -3.21 2.49
CA ASN A 74 12.68 -3.63 1.25
C ASN A 74 12.18 -5.08 1.32
N GLN A 75 12.93 -6.01 1.93
CA GLN A 75 12.48 -7.40 2.13
C GLN A 75 11.26 -7.47 3.06
N ILE A 76 11.25 -6.70 4.15
CA ILE A 76 10.09 -6.64 5.05
C ILE A 76 8.84 -6.18 4.29
N ILE A 77 8.96 -5.11 3.52
CA ILE A 77 7.84 -4.54 2.75
C ILE A 77 7.38 -5.51 1.65
N LYS A 78 8.29 -6.19 0.96
CA LYS A 78 7.95 -7.19 -0.06
C LYS A 78 7.15 -8.37 0.47
N ASN A 79 7.31 -8.70 1.75
CA ASN A 79 6.53 -9.76 2.39
C ASN A 79 5.11 -9.32 2.78
N ILE A 80 4.80 -8.03 2.71
CA ILE A 80 3.46 -7.53 2.95
C ILE A 80 2.66 -7.66 1.64
N ASN A 81 1.78 -8.65 1.59
CA ASN A 81 0.91 -8.88 0.44
C ASN A 81 -0.37 -8.04 0.58
N VAL A 82 -0.45 -6.95 -0.16
CA VAL A 82 -1.64 -6.08 -0.22
C VAL A 82 -2.58 -6.54 -1.34
N SER A 83 -2.01 -6.79 -2.51
CA SER A 83 -2.68 -7.31 -3.70
C SER A 83 -1.61 -7.72 -4.73
N GLU A 84 -1.99 -8.37 -5.81
CA GLU A 84 -1.04 -8.89 -6.82
C GLU A 84 -0.15 -7.78 -7.41
N ASN A 85 -0.74 -6.63 -7.73
CA ASN A 85 -0.04 -5.46 -8.24
C ASN A 85 -0.12 -4.25 -7.28
N GLY A 86 -0.27 -4.53 -5.99
CA GLY A 86 -0.27 -3.51 -4.95
C GLY A 86 1.13 -2.95 -4.72
N ILE A 87 1.19 -1.65 -4.44
CA ILE A 87 2.43 -0.94 -4.19
C ILE A 87 2.40 -0.42 -2.76
N ILE A 88 3.47 -0.69 -2.02
CA ILE A 88 3.76 -0.07 -0.73
C ILE A 88 5.02 0.76 -0.89
N MET A 89 4.97 1.97 -0.42
CA MET A 89 6.07 2.91 -0.48
C MET A 89 6.18 3.66 0.85
N ILE A 90 7.40 3.89 1.29
CA ILE A 90 7.72 4.76 2.41
C ILE A 90 8.53 5.93 1.88
N ILE A 91 8.09 7.14 2.19
CA ILE A 91 8.80 8.38 1.84
C ILE A 91 9.07 9.20 3.09
N ASN A 92 10.17 9.95 3.08
CA ASN A 92 10.48 10.92 4.12
C ASN A 92 9.90 12.31 3.79
N SER A 93 10.12 13.28 4.67
CA SER A 93 9.70 14.67 4.50
C SER A 93 10.32 15.37 3.29
N ASN A 94 11.49 14.92 2.84
CA ASN A 94 12.16 15.42 1.64
C ASN A 94 11.64 14.79 0.33
N LYS A 95 10.61 13.93 0.40
CA LYS A 95 10.08 13.15 -0.74
C LYS A 95 11.06 12.10 -1.27
N GLU A 96 12.06 11.73 -0.49
CA GLU A 96 12.98 10.65 -0.84
C GLU A 96 12.37 9.31 -0.47
N ILE A 97 12.55 8.32 -1.36
CA ILE A 97 12.05 6.97 -1.14
C ILE A 97 12.93 6.28 -0.11
N VAL A 98 12.33 5.91 1.01
CA VAL A 98 12.99 5.14 2.06
C VAL A 98 12.95 3.65 1.76
N ALA A 99 11.83 3.16 1.29
CA ALA A 99 11.65 1.79 0.85
C ALA A 99 10.40 1.63 -0.03
N GLU A 100 10.41 0.61 -0.89
CA GLU A 100 9.26 0.24 -1.72
C GLU A 100 9.27 -1.26 -2.07
N ASN A 101 8.08 -1.84 -2.34
CA ASN A 101 7.99 -3.26 -2.65
C ASN A 101 8.04 -3.57 -4.16
N ASN A 102 7.62 -2.65 -5.02
CA ASN A 102 7.37 -2.96 -6.44
C ASN A 102 7.70 -1.76 -7.36
N SER A 103 8.98 -1.35 -7.35
CA SER A 103 9.50 -0.25 -8.17
C SER A 103 9.25 -0.41 -9.67
N SER A 104 9.17 -1.66 -10.16
CA SER A 104 8.96 -1.93 -11.58
C SER A 104 7.59 -1.53 -12.11
N LEU A 105 6.61 -1.29 -11.24
CA LEU A 105 5.28 -0.82 -11.61
C LEU A 105 5.18 0.70 -11.72
N LEU A 106 6.20 1.42 -11.26
CA LEU A 106 6.25 2.88 -11.25
C LEU A 106 7.31 3.38 -12.22
N GLU A 107 6.94 4.32 -13.06
CA GLU A 107 7.87 5.12 -13.85
C GLU A 107 8.24 6.39 -13.07
N ASP A 108 9.34 7.06 -13.44
CA ASP A 108 9.84 8.26 -12.75
C ASP A 108 8.76 9.34 -12.54
N LYS A 109 7.91 9.57 -13.55
CA LYS A 109 6.81 10.54 -13.45
C LYS A 109 5.70 10.13 -12.48
N SER A 110 5.59 8.85 -12.17
CA SER A 110 4.56 8.32 -11.26
C SER A 110 4.80 8.76 -9.83
N TYR A 111 6.05 8.88 -9.42
CA TYR A 111 6.42 9.34 -8.08
C TYR A 111 5.95 10.77 -7.83
N GLU A 112 6.13 11.69 -8.77
CA GLU A 112 5.64 13.07 -8.65
C GLU A 112 4.11 13.14 -8.50
N ASN A 113 3.39 12.30 -9.25
CA ASN A 113 1.94 12.21 -9.15
C ASN A 113 1.49 11.69 -7.78
N ILE A 114 2.19 10.70 -7.24
CA ILE A 114 1.92 10.16 -5.91
C ILE A 114 2.16 11.23 -4.84
N TYR A 115 3.30 11.94 -4.89
CA TYR A 115 3.60 13.01 -3.96
C TYR A 115 2.55 14.11 -3.99
N SER A 116 2.17 14.55 -5.19
CA SER A 116 1.14 15.58 -5.38
C SER A 116 -0.22 15.11 -4.83
N ALA A 117 -0.59 13.85 -5.05
CA ALA A 117 -1.84 13.30 -4.55
C ALA A 117 -1.86 13.22 -3.02
N VAL A 118 -0.75 12.83 -2.40
CA VAL A 118 -0.61 12.76 -0.93
C VAL A 118 -0.64 14.15 -0.28
N GLU A 119 -0.05 15.17 -0.93
CA GLU A 119 -0.04 16.55 -0.40
C GLU A 119 -1.41 17.23 -0.53
N ASN A 120 -2.13 16.98 -1.61
CA ASN A 120 -3.40 17.66 -1.92
C ASN A 120 -4.62 17.01 -1.26
N THR A 121 -4.46 15.88 -0.57
CA THR A 121 -5.61 15.19 0.04
C THR A 121 -5.68 15.40 1.54
N SER A 122 -6.87 15.79 2.02
CA SER A 122 -7.17 15.93 3.46
C SER A 122 -7.65 14.61 4.08
N ASN A 123 -8.12 13.66 3.28
CA ASN A 123 -8.83 12.46 3.74
C ASN A 123 -7.94 11.22 3.88
N LYS A 124 -6.62 11.36 3.80
CA LYS A 124 -5.65 10.25 3.82
C LYS A 124 -5.87 9.17 2.75
N SER A 125 -6.79 9.39 1.81
CA SER A 125 -7.06 8.52 0.67
C SER A 125 -7.24 9.35 -0.59
N PHE A 126 -6.76 8.80 -1.72
CA PHE A 126 -6.73 9.48 -3.01
C PHE A 126 -6.86 8.46 -4.14
N SER A 127 -7.14 8.96 -5.34
CA SER A 127 -7.09 8.16 -6.57
C SER A 127 -6.06 8.76 -7.50
N LEU A 128 -5.33 7.91 -8.20
CA LEU A 128 -4.40 8.36 -9.23
C LEU A 128 -4.43 7.41 -10.43
N ASN A 129 -4.17 7.97 -11.61
CA ASN A 129 -3.97 7.18 -12.82
C ASN A 129 -2.48 7.07 -13.11
N ASN A 130 -1.98 5.85 -13.22
CA ASN A 130 -0.62 5.56 -13.61
C ASN A 130 -0.62 4.65 -14.84
N ASN A 131 -0.14 5.17 -15.98
CA ASN A 131 -0.06 4.46 -17.25
C ASN A 131 -1.38 3.76 -17.67
N GLY A 132 -2.53 4.46 -17.49
CA GLY A 132 -3.84 3.92 -17.82
C GLY A 132 -4.42 2.95 -16.78
N THR A 133 -3.68 2.65 -15.70
CA THR A 133 -4.18 1.89 -14.55
C THR A 133 -4.61 2.85 -13.45
N GLN A 134 -5.87 2.76 -13.05
CA GLN A 134 -6.41 3.52 -11.93
C GLN A 134 -6.02 2.83 -10.62
N TYR A 135 -5.43 3.58 -9.71
CA TYR A 135 -5.07 3.14 -8.37
C TYR A 135 -5.89 3.90 -7.32
N TYR A 136 -6.30 3.17 -6.30
CA TYR A 136 -6.71 3.76 -5.03
C TYR A 136 -5.53 3.76 -4.08
N GLY A 137 -5.24 4.95 -3.55
CA GLY A 137 -4.14 5.19 -2.62
C GLY A 137 -4.65 5.57 -1.24
N THR A 138 -3.92 5.15 -0.23
CA THR A 138 -4.06 5.66 1.14
C THR A 138 -2.69 5.88 1.73
N TYR A 139 -2.60 6.80 2.70
CA TYR A 139 -1.37 7.02 3.42
C TYR A 139 -1.62 7.26 4.91
N ILE A 140 -0.60 6.97 5.71
CA ILE A 140 -0.51 7.35 7.11
C ILE A 140 0.83 8.05 7.33
N SER A 141 0.83 9.05 8.22
CA SER A 141 2.05 9.72 8.65
C SER A 141 2.50 9.15 9.98
N SER A 142 3.81 9.00 10.14
CA SER A 142 4.41 8.64 11.41
C SER A 142 4.58 9.89 12.28
N ASP A 143 4.27 9.76 13.55
CA ASP A 143 4.47 10.86 14.52
C ASP A 143 5.92 10.97 15.01
N SER A 144 6.74 9.94 14.74
CA SER A 144 8.10 9.84 15.28
C SER A 144 9.21 10.28 14.32
N ASN A 145 8.97 10.25 13.01
CA ASN A 145 10.01 10.47 12.00
C ASN A 145 9.55 11.16 10.72
N ASP A 146 8.37 11.76 10.73
CA ASP A 146 7.75 12.46 9.59
C ASP A 146 7.63 11.62 8.29
N TRP A 147 7.77 10.30 8.41
CA TRP A 147 7.60 9.42 7.26
C TRP A 147 6.12 9.25 6.90
N LYS A 148 5.88 9.09 5.62
CA LYS A 148 4.57 8.72 5.10
C LYS A 148 4.64 7.32 4.53
N TYR A 149 3.76 6.47 5.03
CA TYR A 149 3.56 5.10 4.54
C TYR A 149 2.40 5.14 3.56
N ILE A 150 2.67 4.88 2.30
CA ILE A 150 1.73 4.98 1.19
C ILE A 150 1.42 3.58 0.69
N MET A 151 0.15 3.29 0.48
CA MET A 151 -0.32 2.06 -0.13
C MET A 151 -1.19 2.38 -1.34
N LEU A 152 -0.90 1.74 -2.46
CA LEU A 152 -1.64 1.86 -3.71
C LEU A 152 -2.16 0.48 -4.13
N VAL A 153 -3.44 0.39 -4.49
CA VAL A 153 -4.06 -0.84 -4.96
C VAL A 153 -4.76 -0.55 -6.28
N PRO A 154 -4.56 -1.36 -7.33
CA PRO A 154 -5.29 -1.20 -8.58
C PRO A 154 -6.80 -1.34 -8.37
N GLU A 155 -7.59 -0.43 -8.94
CA GLU A 155 -9.07 -0.45 -8.82
C GLU A 155 -9.65 -1.79 -9.29
N LYS A 156 -9.09 -2.35 -10.35
CA LYS A 156 -9.52 -3.64 -10.89
C LYS A 156 -9.40 -4.78 -9.88
N GLU A 157 -8.38 -4.76 -9.04
CA GLU A 157 -8.17 -5.80 -8.03
C GLU A 157 -9.12 -5.64 -6.84
N LEU A 158 -9.42 -4.39 -6.44
CA LEU A 158 -10.43 -4.11 -5.42
C LEU A 158 -11.82 -4.58 -5.86
N THR A 159 -12.17 -4.42 -7.14
CA THR A 159 -13.49 -4.75 -7.67
C THR A 159 -13.61 -6.18 -8.19
N ALA A 160 -12.50 -6.89 -8.38
CA ALA A 160 -12.48 -8.26 -8.94
C ALA A 160 -13.34 -9.24 -8.12
N THR A 161 -13.26 -9.19 -6.80
CA THR A 161 -14.06 -10.03 -5.91
C THR A 161 -15.55 -9.71 -6.04
N ALA A 162 -15.93 -8.43 -6.10
CA ALA A 162 -17.32 -8.01 -6.26
C ALA A 162 -17.90 -8.44 -7.61
N SER A 163 -17.13 -8.31 -8.68
CA SER A 163 -17.51 -8.71 -10.03
C SER A 163 -17.75 -10.24 -10.14
N ASN A 164 -16.93 -11.04 -9.48
CA ASN A 164 -17.13 -12.49 -9.42
C ASN A 164 -18.41 -12.86 -8.66
N ILE A 165 -18.69 -12.22 -7.53
CA ILE A 165 -19.94 -12.43 -6.77
C ILE A 165 -21.15 -12.07 -7.64
N GLN A 166 -21.13 -10.94 -8.33
CA GLN A 166 -22.21 -10.53 -9.22
C GLN A 166 -22.47 -11.57 -10.34
N LYS A 167 -21.41 -12.09 -10.97
CA LYS A 167 -21.50 -13.12 -11.99
C LYS A 167 -22.16 -14.40 -11.47
N TYR A 168 -21.71 -14.93 -10.34
CA TYR A 168 -22.30 -16.15 -9.75
C TYR A 168 -23.75 -15.93 -9.31
N THR A 169 -24.05 -14.78 -8.71
CA THR A 169 -25.43 -14.44 -8.33
C THR A 169 -26.35 -14.39 -9.54
N SER A 170 -25.92 -13.78 -10.65
CA SER A 170 -26.69 -13.73 -11.89
C SER A 170 -26.98 -15.12 -12.47
N ILE A 171 -25.97 -16.00 -12.47
CA ILE A 171 -26.13 -17.39 -12.96
C ILE A 171 -27.16 -18.13 -12.10
N ILE A 172 -27.03 -18.04 -10.76
CA ILE A 172 -27.96 -18.70 -9.84
C ILE A 172 -29.39 -18.17 -10.05
N THR A 173 -29.57 -16.88 -10.20
CA THR A 173 -30.88 -16.27 -10.45
C THR A 173 -31.52 -16.79 -11.73
N ILE A 174 -30.78 -16.93 -12.82
CA ILE A 174 -31.27 -17.49 -14.08
C ILE A 174 -31.70 -18.96 -13.89
N ILE A 175 -30.92 -19.77 -13.17
CA ILE A 175 -31.23 -21.15 -12.89
C ILE A 175 -32.58 -21.26 -12.13
N PHE A 176 -32.75 -20.47 -11.06
CA PHE A 176 -34.02 -20.47 -10.31
C PHE A 176 -35.21 -20.03 -11.15
N LEU A 177 -35.01 -19.04 -12.03
CA LEU A 177 -36.06 -18.58 -12.94
C LEU A 177 -36.50 -19.72 -13.90
N VAL A 178 -35.55 -20.45 -14.48
CA VAL A 178 -35.84 -21.60 -15.36
C VAL A 178 -36.57 -22.69 -14.59
N ILE A 179 -36.13 -23.05 -13.39
CA ILE A 179 -36.78 -24.05 -12.54
C ILE A 179 -38.24 -23.61 -12.22
N GLY A 180 -38.44 -22.34 -11.86
CA GLY A 180 -39.77 -21.78 -11.60
C GLY A 180 -40.71 -21.90 -12.81
N ILE A 181 -40.21 -21.60 -14.01
CA ILE A 181 -40.97 -21.76 -15.25
C ILE A 181 -41.36 -23.25 -15.48
N VAL A 182 -40.41 -24.16 -15.32
CA VAL A 182 -40.65 -25.59 -15.50
C VAL A 182 -41.72 -26.09 -14.51
N ILE A 183 -41.60 -25.74 -13.23
CA ILE A 183 -42.58 -26.11 -12.20
C ILE A 183 -43.98 -25.56 -12.57
N THR A 184 -44.05 -24.31 -13.01
CA THR A 184 -45.31 -23.68 -13.41
C THR A 184 -45.98 -24.42 -14.57
N ILE A 185 -45.20 -24.81 -15.58
CA ILE A 185 -45.70 -25.58 -16.72
C ILE A 185 -46.20 -26.96 -16.27
N VAL A 186 -45.45 -27.67 -15.42
CA VAL A 186 -45.83 -29.00 -14.89
C VAL A 186 -47.13 -28.92 -14.10
N ILE A 187 -47.23 -27.96 -13.17
CA ILE A 187 -48.45 -27.77 -12.37
C ILE A 187 -49.64 -27.39 -13.27
N SER A 188 -49.46 -26.46 -14.20
CA SER A 188 -50.49 -26.03 -15.12
C SER A 188 -51.04 -27.21 -15.93
N ASN A 189 -50.17 -28.06 -16.47
CA ASN A 189 -50.57 -29.22 -17.25
C ASN A 189 -51.22 -30.31 -16.38
N SER A 190 -50.77 -30.52 -15.14
CA SER A 190 -51.34 -31.48 -14.20
C SER A 190 -52.76 -31.09 -13.76
N ILE A 191 -53.10 -29.82 -13.71
CA ILE A 191 -54.42 -29.33 -13.33
C ILE A 191 -55.37 -29.31 -14.55
N LYS A 192 -54.89 -28.86 -15.71
CA LYS A 192 -55.72 -28.78 -16.92
C LYS A 192 -56.26 -30.14 -17.40
N LYS A 193 -55.43 -31.19 -17.42
CA LYS A 193 -55.77 -32.50 -17.91
C LYS A 193 -57.02 -33.11 -17.22
N PRO A 194 -57.08 -33.17 -15.88
CA PRO A 194 -58.28 -33.73 -15.21
C PRO A 194 -59.53 -32.85 -15.38
N ILE A 195 -59.41 -31.54 -15.50
CA ILE A 195 -60.52 -30.62 -15.69
C ILE A 195 -61.13 -30.80 -17.08
N TYR A 196 -60.38 -30.95 -18.13
CA TYR A 196 -60.87 -31.24 -19.48
C TYR A 196 -61.57 -32.58 -19.56
N ASN A 197 -60.99 -33.60 -18.90
CA ASN A 197 -61.63 -34.93 -18.88
C ASN A 197 -62.99 -34.91 -18.15
N LEU A 198 -63.15 -34.11 -17.09
CA LEU A 198 -64.45 -33.98 -16.40
C LEU A 198 -65.46 -33.18 -17.23
N ILE A 199 -65.04 -32.20 -18.00
CA ILE A 199 -65.89 -31.39 -18.88
C ILE A 199 -66.41 -32.30 -20.04
N ASP A 200 -65.52 -33.11 -20.62
CA ASP A 200 -65.95 -34.05 -21.71
C ASP A 200 -66.93 -35.13 -21.23
N LEU A 201 -66.71 -35.69 -20.03
CA LEU A 201 -67.65 -36.67 -19.42
C LEU A 201 -69.02 -36.04 -19.13
N THR A 202 -69.11 -34.81 -18.69
CA THR A 202 -70.36 -34.10 -18.47
C THR A 202 -71.08 -33.76 -19.77
N ARG A 203 -70.40 -33.66 -20.87
CA ARG A 203 -70.94 -33.31 -22.17
C ARG A 203 -71.50 -34.54 -22.88
N GLU A 204 -70.93 -35.75 -22.62
CA GLU A 204 -71.48 -37.05 -23.13
C GLU A 204 -72.78 -37.52 -22.41
N LEU A 205 -73.04 -37.00 -21.19
CA LEU A 205 -74.20 -37.37 -20.38
C LEU A 205 -75.38 -36.40 -20.52
N SER A 206 -75.29 -35.36 -21.33
CA SER A 206 -76.34 -34.38 -21.62
C SER A 206 -76.87 -34.54 -23.05
#